data_4c058f9757118168315c8727fd5c750d
#
_entry.id   4c058f9757118168315c8727fd5c750d
#
_cell.length_a   1.000
_cell.length_b   1.000
_cell.length_c   1.000
_cell.angle_alpha   90.00
_cell.angle_beta   90.00
_cell.angle_gamma   90.00
#
_symmetry.space_group_name_H-M   'P 1'
#
loop_
_entity.id
_entity.type
_entity.pdbx_description
1 polymer ?
#
loop_
_entity_poly.entity_id
_entity_poly.type
_entity_poly.pdbx_seq_one_letter_code
_entity_poly.pdbx_strand_id
1 'polypeptide(L)'
;MIFTRLKFNNLCAFSDAEINLSYPRQLANSPLDNEFLHGRPKFYYRKVCVITGANASGKTSLGRMIWGLQSFLFSKNLHSSAFPINDKNKCASFEVDFASDDFTHHRIYVRFKSDPTGSHIINEIKYASVYIGENDSCVKTTKQLDLEFASHERKKAIDYFYGVAAEGYSVNLEEFKKIRFRSGWYYLLSETKETNDEISDIDKNILELVIKTFDPSIKSVSELREIQEVDGVKEEILSGFSIRFQNNDNVIVTKSGDVANYTRLSRGTYDSVKLSLFISAIQADYLEMEEHENTVCMAYFLDERMAYVHSELERAIITLIISKLPINSQFFYTTHNSDIFKLDLPIHSFIFLKKEHDNTIFVDACKILKKNDRNLSKYVENDVFGVLPDLSLIEELI
;
A
#
# COMPACT_ATOMS: atom_id res chain seq x y z
N MET A 1 -2.24 -3.73 9.69
CA MET A 1 -0.87 -4.30 9.89
C MET A 1 0.16 -3.33 9.34
N ILE A 2 1.34 -3.31 9.96
CA ILE A 2 2.47 -2.47 9.57
C ILE A 2 3.54 -3.39 8.99
N PHE A 3 3.82 -3.30 7.72
CA PHE A 3 4.85 -4.08 7.08
C PHE A 3 6.24 -3.61 7.50
N THR A 4 7.10 -4.52 7.93
CA THR A 4 8.47 -4.23 8.34
C THR A 4 9.51 -4.79 7.38
N ARG A 5 9.15 -5.86 6.64
CA ARG A 5 9.99 -6.46 5.59
C ARG A 5 9.12 -7.20 4.57
N LEU A 6 9.45 -7.04 3.29
CA LEU A 6 8.85 -7.81 2.20
C LEU A 6 9.95 -8.48 1.39
N LYS A 7 9.76 -9.74 1.05
CA LYS A 7 10.64 -10.50 0.17
C LYS A 7 9.80 -11.28 -0.85
N PHE A 8 10.19 -11.19 -2.12
CA PHE A 8 9.52 -11.84 -3.24
C PHE A 8 10.52 -12.60 -4.09
N ASN A 9 10.14 -13.79 -4.52
CA ASN A 9 10.96 -14.58 -5.43
C ASN A 9 10.09 -15.21 -6.53
N ASN A 10 10.51 -15.07 -7.78
CA ASN A 10 9.84 -15.56 -8.98
C ASN A 10 8.38 -15.03 -9.13
N LEU A 11 8.15 -13.78 -8.72
CA LEU A 11 6.83 -13.11 -8.79
C LEU A 11 6.91 -11.86 -9.67
N CYS A 12 6.08 -11.77 -10.70
CA CYS A 12 6.18 -10.70 -11.70
C CYS A 12 7.62 -10.59 -12.22
N ALA A 13 8.24 -9.41 -12.05
CA ALA A 13 9.65 -9.19 -12.38
C ALA A 13 10.58 -9.26 -11.14
N PHE A 14 10.07 -9.69 -9.98
CA PHE A 14 10.86 -9.77 -8.75
C PHE A 14 11.44 -11.17 -8.57
N SER A 15 12.78 -11.24 -8.56
CA SER A 15 13.53 -12.47 -8.31
C SER A 15 14.48 -12.20 -7.14
N ASP A 16 14.27 -12.91 -6.04
CA ASP A 16 15.01 -12.73 -4.77
C ASP A 16 15.11 -11.27 -4.31
N ALA A 17 14.01 -10.53 -4.52
CA ALA A 17 13.93 -9.11 -4.21
C ALA A 17 13.45 -8.91 -2.76
N GLU A 18 14.20 -8.12 -1.99
CA GLU A 18 13.91 -7.83 -0.58
C GLU A 18 13.94 -6.34 -0.31
N ILE A 19 12.95 -5.87 0.46
CA ILE A 19 12.91 -4.52 1.00
C ILE A 19 12.68 -4.53 2.50
N ASN A 20 13.50 -3.77 3.24
CA ASN A 20 13.31 -3.48 4.65
C ASN A 20 12.53 -2.18 4.82
N LEU A 21 11.38 -2.26 5.46
CA LEU A 21 10.48 -1.15 5.76
C LEU A 21 10.59 -0.69 7.22
N SER A 22 11.62 -1.13 7.94
CA SER A 22 11.93 -0.70 9.30
C SER A 22 13.31 -0.07 9.38
N TYR A 23 13.59 0.63 10.46
CA TYR A 23 14.91 1.21 10.73
C TYR A 23 15.27 1.14 12.23
N PRO A 24 16.58 1.13 12.58
CA PRO A 24 17.01 0.73 13.92
C PRO A 24 16.83 1.82 14.98
N ARG A 25 16.69 3.08 14.61
CA ARG A 25 16.59 4.22 15.52
C ARG A 25 15.95 5.43 14.83
N GLN A 26 15.32 6.29 15.63
CA GLN A 26 14.80 7.56 15.13
C GLN A 26 15.88 8.35 14.41
N LEU A 27 15.52 8.91 13.26
CA LEU A 27 16.39 9.84 12.55
C LEU A 27 16.24 11.23 13.17
N ALA A 28 17.37 11.88 13.44
CA ALA A 28 17.35 13.28 13.88
C ALA A 28 16.70 14.14 12.80
N ASN A 29 15.80 15.03 13.21
CA ASN A 29 15.09 15.98 12.33
C ASN A 29 14.22 15.29 11.25
N SER A 30 13.60 14.14 11.54
CA SER A 30 12.54 13.63 10.66
C SER A 30 11.34 14.60 10.72
N PRO A 31 10.83 15.06 9.58
CA PRO A 31 9.61 15.87 9.53
C PRO A 31 8.33 15.05 9.73
N LEU A 32 8.43 13.71 9.80
CA LEU A 32 7.31 12.82 10.03
C LEU A 32 7.17 12.49 11.52
N ASP A 33 5.97 12.69 12.03
CA ASP A 33 5.61 12.30 13.38
C ASP A 33 5.18 10.82 13.44
N ASN A 34 5.37 10.22 14.62
CA ASN A 34 4.86 8.88 14.94
C ASN A 34 5.29 7.77 13.94
N GLU A 35 6.56 7.78 13.55
CA GLU A 35 7.16 6.70 12.73
C GLU A 35 7.53 5.47 13.59
N PHE A 36 6.76 5.18 14.61
CA PHE A 36 6.93 4.02 15.49
C PHE A 36 5.57 3.42 15.86
N LEU A 37 5.55 2.16 16.23
CA LEU A 37 4.32 1.50 16.69
C LEU A 37 3.88 2.15 18.01
N HIS A 38 2.66 2.68 18.05
CA HIS A 38 2.12 3.35 19.23
C HIS A 38 2.20 2.42 20.46
N GLY A 39 2.69 2.92 21.59
CA GLY A 39 3.00 2.10 22.76
C GLY A 39 4.32 1.33 22.68
N ARG A 40 5.07 1.43 21.59
CA ARG A 40 6.39 0.80 21.39
C ARG A 40 7.39 1.79 20.79
N PRO A 41 7.89 2.77 21.54
CA PRO A 41 8.61 3.94 21.02
C PRO A 41 9.99 3.63 20.41
N LYS A 42 10.46 2.38 20.49
CA LYS A 42 11.69 1.93 19.84
C LYS A 42 11.45 1.02 18.63
N PHE A 43 10.17 0.71 18.33
CA PHE A 43 9.80 -0.11 17.18
C PHE A 43 9.49 0.78 15.97
N TYR A 44 10.54 1.20 15.24
CA TYR A 44 10.43 2.12 14.11
C TYR A 44 10.12 1.40 12.80
N TYR A 45 9.24 2.02 11.99
CA TYR A 45 8.89 1.59 10.64
C TYR A 45 8.74 2.78 9.69
N ARG A 46 8.82 2.55 8.40
CA ARG A 46 8.62 3.58 7.38
C ARG A 46 7.11 3.86 7.24
N LYS A 47 6.66 4.94 7.88
CA LYS A 47 5.25 5.35 7.87
C LYS A 47 4.79 5.79 6.48
N VAL A 48 5.67 6.47 5.75
CA VAL A 48 5.45 6.92 4.37
C VAL A 48 6.48 6.26 3.46
N CYS A 49 6.00 5.62 2.39
CA CYS A 49 6.80 4.91 1.41
C CYS A 49 6.47 5.43 0.00
N VAL A 50 7.27 6.36 -0.50
CA VAL A 50 7.19 6.85 -1.88
C VAL A 50 8.00 5.93 -2.78
N ILE A 51 7.32 5.19 -3.65
CA ILE A 51 7.90 4.18 -4.54
C ILE A 51 8.02 4.80 -5.93
N THR A 52 9.23 4.87 -6.45
CA THR A 52 9.52 5.46 -7.75
C THR A 52 10.43 4.57 -8.59
N GLY A 53 10.44 4.78 -9.88
CA GLY A 53 11.25 4.04 -10.84
C GLY A 53 10.72 4.23 -12.26
N ALA A 54 11.49 3.85 -13.26
CA ALA A 54 11.09 3.93 -14.66
C ALA A 54 9.79 3.16 -14.96
N ASN A 55 9.20 3.40 -16.13
CA ASN A 55 8.06 2.62 -16.60
C ASN A 55 8.42 1.13 -16.64
N ALA A 56 7.45 0.28 -16.37
CA ALA A 56 7.61 -1.18 -16.28
C ALA A 56 8.61 -1.67 -15.20
N SER A 57 9.01 -0.82 -14.24
CA SER A 57 9.85 -1.23 -13.10
C SER A 57 9.10 -2.08 -12.05
N GLY A 58 7.77 -2.25 -12.17
CA GLY A 58 6.99 -3.11 -11.29
C GLY A 58 6.27 -2.41 -10.14
N LYS A 59 6.10 -1.07 -10.18
CA LYS A 59 5.40 -0.30 -9.14
C LYS A 59 3.98 -0.82 -8.88
N THR A 60 3.15 -0.90 -9.91
CA THR A 60 1.77 -1.44 -9.82
C THR A 60 1.76 -2.91 -9.41
N SER A 61 2.70 -3.72 -9.92
CA SER A 61 2.83 -5.13 -9.52
C SER A 61 3.13 -5.28 -8.03
N LEU A 62 3.99 -4.41 -7.48
CA LEU A 62 4.28 -4.38 -6.05
C LEU A 62 3.01 -4.05 -5.24
N GLY A 63 2.24 -3.03 -5.65
CA GLY A 63 0.97 -2.67 -4.99
C GLY A 63 -0.02 -3.83 -4.99
N ARG A 64 -0.16 -4.52 -6.12
CA ARG A 64 -1.02 -5.69 -6.27
C ARG A 64 -0.57 -6.84 -5.37
N MET A 65 0.73 -7.09 -5.27
CA MET A 65 1.27 -8.12 -4.38
C MET A 65 1.05 -7.77 -2.90
N ILE A 66 1.24 -6.51 -2.48
CA ILE A 66 0.99 -6.08 -1.10
C ILE A 66 -0.50 -6.25 -0.75
N TRP A 67 -1.41 -5.85 -1.65
CA TRP A 67 -2.85 -6.14 -1.50
C TRP A 67 -3.11 -7.65 -1.38
N GLY A 68 -2.51 -8.45 -2.25
CA GLY A 68 -2.64 -9.91 -2.22
C GLY A 68 -2.14 -10.53 -0.92
N LEU A 69 -1.08 -10.01 -0.32
CA LEU A 69 -0.58 -10.44 0.99
C LEU A 69 -1.61 -10.19 2.08
N GLN A 70 -2.20 -9.00 2.14
CA GLN A 70 -3.24 -8.71 3.13
C GLN A 70 -4.47 -9.58 2.91
N SER A 71 -4.95 -9.68 1.68
CA SER A 71 -6.08 -10.55 1.31
C SER A 71 -5.82 -12.02 1.72
N PHE A 72 -4.62 -12.55 1.46
CA PHE A 72 -4.24 -13.90 1.86
C PHE A 72 -4.24 -14.08 3.39
N LEU A 73 -3.71 -13.12 4.14
CA LEU A 73 -3.68 -13.18 5.60
C LEU A 73 -5.09 -13.22 6.21
N PHE A 74 -6.06 -12.55 5.59
CA PHE A 74 -7.46 -12.55 6.05
C PHE A 74 -8.25 -13.75 5.54
N SER A 75 -8.28 -13.98 4.24
CA SER A 75 -9.09 -15.03 3.61
C SER A 75 -8.45 -16.41 3.65
N LYS A 76 -7.13 -16.49 3.87
CA LYS A 76 -6.29 -17.70 3.71
C LYS A 76 -6.37 -18.28 2.29
N ASN A 77 -6.79 -17.48 1.33
CA ASN A 77 -6.87 -17.85 -0.08
C ASN A 77 -5.81 -17.10 -0.89
N LEU A 78 -5.03 -17.83 -1.66
CA LEU A 78 -3.93 -17.28 -2.46
C LEU A 78 -4.44 -16.95 -3.87
N HIS A 79 -4.76 -15.68 -4.12
CA HIS A 79 -5.28 -15.23 -5.40
C HIS A 79 -4.18 -15.18 -6.47
N SER A 80 -4.34 -15.96 -7.55
CA SER A 80 -3.34 -16.02 -8.63
C SER A 80 -3.17 -14.70 -9.38
N SER A 81 -4.20 -13.86 -9.45
CA SER A 81 -4.14 -12.53 -10.06
C SER A 81 -3.22 -11.56 -9.28
N ALA A 82 -3.11 -11.74 -7.97
CA ALA A 82 -2.24 -10.92 -7.12
C ALA A 82 -0.77 -11.34 -7.19
N PHE A 83 -0.49 -12.61 -7.48
CA PHE A 83 0.85 -13.20 -7.48
C PHE A 83 1.19 -13.90 -8.80
N PRO A 84 1.28 -13.18 -9.94
CA PRO A 84 1.68 -13.79 -11.20
C PRO A 84 3.08 -14.38 -11.12
N ILE A 85 3.21 -15.68 -11.37
CA ILE A 85 4.50 -16.39 -11.40
C ILE A 85 5.24 -16.06 -12.69
N ASN A 86 6.51 -15.63 -12.59
CA ASN A 86 7.34 -15.26 -13.71
C ASN A 86 7.78 -16.50 -14.52
N ASP A 87 8.57 -17.39 -13.92
CA ASP A 87 8.95 -18.67 -14.51
C ASP A 87 8.02 -19.78 -13.99
N LYS A 88 7.07 -20.20 -14.82
CA LYS A 88 6.05 -21.19 -14.47
C LYS A 88 6.61 -22.59 -14.17
N ASN A 89 7.86 -22.86 -14.56
CA ASN A 89 8.54 -24.12 -14.27
C ASN A 89 9.13 -24.17 -12.86
N LYS A 90 9.18 -23.02 -12.17
CA LYS A 90 9.73 -22.88 -10.82
C LYS A 90 8.66 -22.49 -9.83
N CYS A 91 8.86 -22.88 -8.57
CA CYS A 91 8.05 -22.35 -7.49
C CYS A 91 8.30 -20.85 -7.31
N ALA A 92 7.25 -20.13 -6.95
CA ALA A 92 7.33 -18.77 -6.45
C ALA A 92 7.22 -18.77 -4.93
N SER A 93 7.68 -17.70 -4.31
CA SER A 93 7.52 -17.51 -2.86
C SER A 93 7.48 -16.05 -2.47
N PHE A 94 6.85 -15.81 -1.33
CA PHE A 94 7.00 -14.56 -0.60
C PHE A 94 7.32 -14.82 0.88
N GLU A 95 8.00 -13.88 1.51
CA GLU A 95 8.20 -13.81 2.94
C GLU A 95 7.90 -12.39 3.42
N VAL A 96 7.10 -12.26 4.48
CA VAL A 96 6.61 -10.98 4.96
C VAL A 96 6.74 -10.92 6.48
N ASP A 97 7.36 -9.84 6.97
CA ASP A 97 7.33 -9.46 8.37
C ASP A 97 6.39 -8.28 8.54
N PHE A 98 5.53 -8.33 9.55
CA PHE A 98 4.61 -7.24 9.86
C PHE A 98 4.28 -7.19 11.37
N ALA A 99 3.95 -6.00 11.86
CA ALA A 99 3.47 -5.79 13.22
C ALA A 99 1.96 -5.53 13.23
N SER A 100 1.31 -5.93 14.32
CA SER A 100 -0.10 -5.67 14.64
C SER A 100 -0.24 -4.81 15.90
N ASP A 101 -1.45 -4.28 16.10
CA ASP A 101 -1.80 -3.38 17.21
C ASP A 101 -1.80 -4.06 18.60
N ASP A 102 -1.83 -5.39 18.65
CA ASP A 102 -1.67 -6.20 19.87
C ASP A 102 -0.21 -6.39 20.28
N PHE A 103 0.70 -5.61 19.70
CA PHE A 103 2.14 -5.66 19.94
C PHE A 103 2.79 -7.00 19.57
N THR A 104 2.31 -7.60 18.50
CA THR A 104 2.87 -8.84 17.99
C THR A 104 3.61 -8.58 16.67
N HIS A 105 4.82 -9.11 16.53
CA HIS A 105 5.60 -9.11 15.30
C HIS A 105 5.52 -10.49 14.66
N HIS A 106 5.05 -10.54 13.44
CA HIS A 106 4.72 -11.74 12.69
C HIS A 106 5.70 -11.92 11.55
N ARG A 107 5.96 -13.16 11.18
CA ARG A 107 6.57 -13.54 9.91
C ARG A 107 5.78 -14.68 9.28
N ILE A 108 5.51 -14.54 7.99
CA ILE A 108 4.95 -15.59 7.16
C ILE A 108 5.81 -15.82 5.92
N TYR A 109 6.08 -17.08 5.62
CA TYR A 109 6.68 -17.53 4.38
C TYR A 109 5.72 -18.47 3.68
N VAL A 110 5.51 -18.28 2.38
CA VAL A 110 4.69 -19.14 1.54
C VAL A 110 5.42 -19.45 0.25
N ARG A 111 5.51 -20.75 -0.09
CA ARG A 111 6.01 -21.24 -1.37
C ARG A 111 4.91 -21.97 -2.11
N PHE A 112 4.73 -21.64 -3.37
CA PHE A 112 3.64 -22.14 -4.18
C PHE A 112 4.04 -22.29 -5.65
N LYS A 113 3.21 -23.01 -6.41
CA LYS A 113 3.32 -23.14 -7.87
C LYS A 113 1.93 -23.02 -8.50
N SER A 114 1.86 -22.70 -9.79
CA SER A 114 0.58 -22.81 -10.52
C SER A 114 0.30 -24.25 -10.89
N ASP A 115 -0.96 -24.63 -10.80
CA ASP A 115 -1.47 -25.85 -11.40
C ASP A 115 -1.77 -25.65 -12.89
N PRO A 116 -2.16 -26.69 -13.65
CA PRO A 116 -2.52 -26.58 -15.06
C PRO A 116 -3.73 -25.68 -15.33
N THR A 117 -4.57 -25.40 -14.33
CA THR A 117 -5.74 -24.50 -14.45
C THR A 117 -5.37 -23.04 -14.23
N GLY A 118 -4.15 -22.75 -13.78
CA GLY A 118 -3.68 -21.41 -13.42
C GLY A 118 -3.93 -21.01 -11.97
N SER A 119 -4.52 -21.90 -11.17
CA SER A 119 -4.69 -21.71 -9.73
C SER A 119 -3.37 -21.96 -8.98
N HIS A 120 -3.20 -21.33 -7.82
CA HIS A 120 -2.00 -21.52 -7.01
C HIS A 120 -2.17 -22.65 -6.00
N ILE A 121 -1.19 -23.54 -5.96
CA ILE A 121 -1.06 -24.64 -5.00
C ILE A 121 0.04 -24.29 -4.01
N ILE A 122 -0.29 -24.20 -2.72
CA ILE A 122 0.68 -23.92 -1.66
C ILE A 122 1.45 -25.21 -1.35
N ASN A 123 2.75 -25.19 -1.67
CA ASN A 123 3.65 -26.31 -1.41
C ASN A 123 4.20 -26.29 0.03
N GLU A 124 4.44 -25.10 0.56
CA GLU A 124 5.00 -24.89 1.90
C GLU A 124 4.51 -23.58 2.48
N ILE A 125 4.18 -23.57 3.75
CA ILE A 125 3.88 -22.38 4.52
C ILE A 125 4.55 -22.50 5.88
N LYS A 126 5.15 -21.39 6.33
CA LYS A 126 5.70 -21.25 7.67
C LYS A 126 5.29 -19.92 8.26
N TYR A 127 4.84 -19.95 9.50
CA TYR A 127 4.41 -18.76 10.22
C TYR A 127 4.92 -18.83 11.66
N ALA A 128 5.37 -17.69 12.17
CA ALA A 128 5.70 -17.51 13.58
C ALA A 128 5.39 -16.08 13.99
N SER A 129 5.06 -15.89 15.26
CA SER A 129 4.88 -14.58 15.86
C SER A 129 5.59 -14.47 17.19
N VAL A 130 6.07 -13.25 17.51
CA VAL A 130 6.77 -12.93 18.74
C VAL A 130 6.25 -11.63 19.34
N TYR A 131 6.26 -11.51 20.65
CA TYR A 131 5.81 -10.31 21.35
C TYR A 131 6.82 -9.16 21.21
N ILE A 132 6.32 -7.96 21.02
CA ILE A 132 7.10 -6.71 20.97
C ILE A 132 7.05 -6.10 22.38
N GLY A 133 8.12 -6.27 23.16
CA GLY A 133 8.24 -5.64 24.48
C GLY A 133 8.32 -4.11 24.39
N GLU A 134 8.05 -3.41 25.50
CA GLU A 134 8.01 -1.93 25.56
C GLU A 134 9.28 -1.26 25.01
N ASN A 135 10.43 -1.88 25.21
CA ASN A 135 11.73 -1.37 24.78
C ASN A 135 12.34 -2.13 23.60
N ASP A 136 11.55 -2.94 22.91
CA ASP A 136 12.06 -3.73 21.80
C ASP A 136 12.07 -2.92 20.51
N SER A 137 13.17 -3.03 19.77
CA SER A 137 13.28 -2.51 18.41
C SER A 137 12.84 -3.58 17.41
N CYS A 138 12.44 -3.15 16.21
CA CYS A 138 12.13 -4.07 15.11
C CYS A 138 13.30 -5.03 14.83
N VAL A 139 14.55 -4.56 14.88
CA VAL A 139 15.75 -5.41 14.70
C VAL A 139 15.82 -6.53 15.73
N LYS A 140 15.46 -6.27 16.99
CA LYS A 140 15.47 -7.29 18.05
C LYS A 140 14.43 -8.37 17.79
N THR A 141 13.21 -7.97 17.49
CA THR A 141 12.11 -8.93 17.23
C THR A 141 12.29 -9.68 15.92
N THR A 142 12.87 -9.05 14.87
CA THR A 142 13.29 -9.73 13.64
C THR A 142 14.29 -10.87 13.93
N LYS A 143 15.30 -10.62 14.77
CA LYS A 143 16.24 -11.68 15.17
C LYS A 143 15.56 -12.84 15.94
N GLN A 144 14.54 -12.54 16.72
CA GLN A 144 13.75 -13.60 17.38
C GLN A 144 12.98 -14.43 16.33
N LEU A 145 12.36 -13.78 15.35
CA LEU A 145 11.70 -14.47 14.23
C LEU A 145 12.70 -15.30 13.41
N ASP A 146 13.94 -14.82 13.20
CA ASP A 146 14.99 -15.59 12.53
C ASP A 146 15.29 -16.91 13.26
N LEU A 147 15.32 -16.88 14.60
CA LEU A 147 15.54 -18.09 15.42
C LEU A 147 14.37 -19.07 15.34
N GLU A 148 13.12 -18.58 15.25
CA GLU A 148 11.94 -19.43 15.05
C GLU A 148 11.92 -20.04 13.64
N PHE A 149 12.36 -19.28 12.63
CA PHE A 149 12.43 -19.73 11.24
C PHE A 149 13.61 -20.66 10.94
N ALA A 150 14.69 -20.63 11.73
CA ALA A 150 15.81 -21.55 11.60
C ALA A 150 15.47 -22.99 12.04
N SER A 151 14.33 -23.21 12.70
CA SER A 151 13.86 -24.49 13.22
C SER A 151 12.51 -24.85 12.61
N HIS A 152 12.21 -26.15 12.52
CA HIS A 152 10.87 -26.63 12.15
C HIS A 152 9.99 -26.86 13.39
N GLU A 153 10.48 -26.51 14.55
CA GLU A 153 9.75 -26.64 15.83
C GLU A 153 9.62 -25.27 16.48
N ARG A 154 8.48 -25.06 17.16
CA ARG A 154 8.23 -23.87 17.96
C ARG A 154 9.25 -23.82 19.12
N LYS A 155 9.91 -22.68 19.29
CA LYS A 155 10.83 -22.42 20.42
C LYS A 155 10.20 -21.47 21.43
N LYS A 156 9.99 -20.20 21.04
CA LYS A 156 9.48 -19.12 21.89
C LYS A 156 8.38 -18.32 21.22
N ALA A 157 7.95 -18.72 20.02
CA ALA A 157 6.87 -18.04 19.30
C ALA A 157 5.56 -18.09 20.11
N ILE A 158 4.77 -17.01 20.05
CA ILE A 158 3.41 -16.96 20.59
C ILE A 158 2.55 -17.94 19.80
N ASP A 159 2.53 -17.76 18.48
CA ASP A 159 1.88 -18.65 17.53
C ASP A 159 2.91 -19.18 16.54
N TYR A 160 2.72 -20.42 16.13
CA TYR A 160 3.59 -21.08 15.18
C TYR A 160 2.77 -22.04 14.30
N PHE A 161 3.05 -22.02 13.00
CA PHE A 161 2.51 -22.99 12.06
C PHE A 161 3.55 -23.36 11.01
N TYR A 162 3.64 -24.65 10.71
CA TYR A 162 4.47 -25.17 9.64
C TYR A 162 3.72 -26.27 8.89
N GLY A 163 3.64 -26.14 7.58
CA GLY A 163 3.00 -27.10 6.71
C GLY A 163 3.74 -27.27 5.39
N VAL A 164 3.91 -28.52 4.99
CA VAL A 164 4.46 -28.93 3.69
C VAL A 164 3.49 -29.89 3.04
N ALA A 165 3.19 -29.68 1.78
CA ALA A 165 2.32 -30.55 1.01
C ALA A 165 3.09 -31.70 0.36
N ALA A 166 2.45 -32.84 0.21
CA ALA A 166 2.91 -33.87 -0.71
C ALA A 166 2.86 -33.37 -2.15
N GLU A 167 3.64 -34.00 -3.02
CA GLU A 167 3.69 -33.62 -4.44
C GLU A 167 2.29 -33.68 -5.09
N GLY A 168 1.92 -32.61 -5.76
CA GLY A 168 0.61 -32.47 -6.43
C GLY A 168 -0.55 -32.00 -5.54
N TYR A 169 -0.33 -31.82 -4.24
CA TYR A 169 -1.34 -31.35 -3.28
C TYR A 169 -1.01 -29.97 -2.73
N SER A 170 -2.04 -29.29 -2.18
CA SER A 170 -1.86 -28.07 -1.39
C SER A 170 -1.75 -28.39 0.09
N VAL A 171 -1.03 -27.52 0.84
CA VAL A 171 -0.96 -27.60 2.30
C VAL A 171 -2.38 -27.46 2.88
N ASN A 172 -2.69 -28.30 3.87
CA ASN A 172 -3.91 -28.12 4.67
C ASN A 172 -3.76 -26.89 5.59
N LEU A 173 -4.61 -25.90 5.41
CA LEU A 173 -4.59 -24.63 6.12
C LEU A 173 -5.55 -24.56 7.32
N GLU A 174 -6.24 -25.64 7.69
CA GLU A 174 -7.30 -25.61 8.74
C GLU A 174 -6.78 -25.08 10.09
N GLU A 175 -5.58 -25.46 10.50
CA GLU A 175 -4.97 -24.89 11.72
C GLU A 175 -4.52 -23.44 11.53
N PHE A 176 -4.00 -23.10 10.35
CA PHE A 176 -3.60 -21.72 10.05
C PHE A 176 -4.81 -20.77 9.96
N LYS A 177 -5.98 -21.25 9.54
CA LYS A 177 -7.23 -20.49 9.52
C LYS A 177 -7.69 -20.03 10.91
N LYS A 178 -7.26 -20.71 11.97
CA LYS A 178 -7.58 -20.32 13.35
C LYS A 178 -6.82 -19.05 13.78
N ILE A 179 -5.67 -18.77 13.14
CA ILE A 179 -4.88 -17.58 13.42
C ILE A 179 -5.58 -16.39 12.72
N ARG A 180 -6.04 -15.46 13.54
CA ARG A 180 -6.74 -14.26 13.07
C ARG A 180 -5.81 -13.06 13.12
N PHE A 181 -5.87 -12.24 12.08
CA PHE A 181 -5.14 -10.98 11.99
C PHE A 181 -6.13 -9.83 12.05
N ARG A 182 -5.78 -8.77 12.76
CA ARG A 182 -6.55 -7.53 12.82
C ARG A 182 -5.78 -6.43 12.07
N SER A 183 -6.39 -5.85 11.05
CA SER A 183 -5.82 -4.73 10.29
C SER A 183 -6.87 -4.18 9.36
N GLY A 184 -6.83 -2.88 9.12
CA GLY A 184 -7.55 -2.26 8.02
C GLY A 184 -6.61 -1.96 6.84
N TRP A 185 -7.20 -1.76 5.66
CA TRP A 185 -6.46 -1.31 4.47
C TRP A 185 -7.38 -0.63 3.48
N TYR A 186 -6.78 0.27 2.71
CA TYR A 186 -7.43 0.89 1.58
C TYR A 186 -6.46 1.03 0.40
N TYR A 187 -6.77 0.42 -0.74
CA TYR A 187 -5.93 0.42 -1.93
C TYR A 187 -6.65 1.05 -3.10
N LEU A 188 -6.05 2.05 -3.71
CA LEU A 188 -6.48 2.65 -4.96
C LEU A 188 -5.43 2.35 -6.04
N LEU A 189 -5.59 1.20 -6.68
CA LEU A 189 -4.69 0.74 -7.75
C LEU A 189 -5.11 1.31 -9.11
N SER A 190 -4.14 1.56 -9.98
CA SER A 190 -4.36 2.19 -11.29
C SER A 190 -5.15 1.32 -12.26
N GLU A 191 -4.99 0.00 -12.19
CA GLU A 191 -5.53 -0.95 -13.17
C GLU A 191 -6.80 -1.68 -12.72
N THR A 192 -7.16 -1.64 -11.45
CA THR A 192 -8.27 -2.43 -10.92
C THR A 192 -9.47 -1.57 -10.56
N LYS A 193 -10.67 -2.13 -10.78
CA LYS A 193 -11.93 -1.61 -10.22
C LYS A 193 -12.16 -2.10 -8.78
N GLU A 194 -11.26 -2.96 -8.29
CA GLU A 194 -11.37 -3.57 -6.96
C GLU A 194 -10.94 -2.55 -5.90
N THR A 195 -11.90 -1.78 -5.48
CA THR A 195 -11.89 -1.10 -4.20
C THR A 195 -12.35 -2.12 -3.14
N ASN A 196 -11.90 -1.97 -1.90
CA ASN A 196 -12.42 -2.78 -0.79
C ASN A 196 -13.95 -2.67 -0.73
N ASP A 197 -14.64 -3.77 -0.50
CA ASP A 197 -16.12 -3.82 -0.45
C ASP A 197 -16.72 -3.02 0.73
N GLU A 198 -15.89 -2.57 1.68
CA GLU A 198 -16.27 -1.75 2.84
C GLU A 198 -15.70 -0.33 2.73
N ILE A 199 -16.11 0.40 1.70
CA ILE A 199 -15.68 1.79 1.53
C ILE A 199 -16.58 2.67 2.37
N SER A 200 -15.98 3.51 3.22
CA SER A 200 -16.64 4.66 3.81
C SER A 200 -17.24 5.56 2.72
N ASP A 201 -18.41 6.13 2.97
CA ASP A 201 -19.02 7.05 2.03
C ASP A 201 -18.08 8.26 1.77
N ILE A 202 -18.10 8.82 0.56
CA ILE A 202 -17.33 10.03 0.25
C ILE A 202 -17.82 11.17 1.14
N ASP A 203 -16.89 11.86 1.80
CA ASP A 203 -17.21 13.13 2.45
C ASP A 203 -17.45 14.22 1.39
N LYS A 204 -18.61 14.88 1.47
CA LYS A 204 -19.01 15.93 0.51
C LYS A 204 -18.01 17.07 0.44
N ASN A 205 -17.50 17.53 1.59
CA ASN A 205 -16.60 18.68 1.63
C ASN A 205 -15.25 18.32 0.99
N ILE A 206 -14.73 17.12 1.28
CA ILE A 206 -13.51 16.60 0.65
C ILE A 206 -13.71 16.47 -0.86
N LEU A 207 -14.83 15.87 -1.29
CA LEU A 207 -15.16 15.76 -2.71
C LEU A 207 -15.16 17.14 -3.38
N GLU A 208 -15.93 18.09 -2.84
CA GLU A 208 -16.06 19.41 -3.44
C GLU A 208 -14.74 20.17 -3.50
N LEU A 209 -13.94 20.15 -2.44
CA LEU A 209 -12.64 20.83 -2.40
C LEU A 209 -11.65 20.19 -3.37
N VAL A 210 -11.54 18.87 -3.38
CA VAL A 210 -10.60 18.17 -4.25
C VAL A 210 -10.96 18.37 -5.71
N ILE A 211 -12.21 18.06 -6.12
CA ILE A 211 -12.57 18.13 -7.54
C ILE A 211 -12.52 19.57 -8.10
N LYS A 212 -12.89 20.59 -7.30
CA LYS A 212 -12.77 22.00 -7.73
C LYS A 212 -11.32 22.45 -7.90
N THR A 213 -10.41 21.87 -7.12
CA THR A 213 -8.97 22.14 -7.26
C THR A 213 -8.42 21.52 -8.55
N PHE A 214 -8.93 20.34 -8.95
CA PHE A 214 -8.55 19.68 -10.19
C PHE A 214 -9.21 20.28 -11.42
N ASP A 215 -10.46 20.75 -11.28
CA ASP A 215 -11.26 21.27 -12.39
C ASP A 215 -12.01 22.54 -11.96
N PRO A 216 -11.45 23.73 -12.26
CA PRO A 216 -12.08 25.01 -11.92
C PRO A 216 -13.42 25.26 -12.65
N SER A 217 -13.78 24.46 -13.65
CA SER A 217 -15.10 24.56 -14.33
C SER A 217 -16.24 24.00 -13.46
N ILE A 218 -15.95 23.34 -12.34
CA ILE A 218 -16.94 22.83 -11.42
C ILE A 218 -17.48 23.96 -10.54
N LYS A 219 -18.81 24.14 -10.59
CA LYS A 219 -19.52 25.19 -9.86
C LYS A 219 -19.85 24.79 -8.43
N SER A 220 -20.48 23.61 -8.24
CA SER A 220 -20.94 23.13 -6.94
C SER A 220 -21.13 21.62 -6.91
N VAL A 221 -21.11 21.08 -5.69
CA VAL A 221 -21.48 19.69 -5.40
C VAL A 221 -22.67 19.72 -4.46
N SER A 222 -23.70 18.92 -4.75
CA SER A 222 -24.89 18.75 -3.91
C SER A 222 -25.14 17.28 -3.64
N GLU A 223 -25.62 16.99 -2.43
CA GLU A 223 -26.02 15.64 -2.06
C GLU A 223 -27.29 15.22 -2.78
N LEU A 224 -27.35 13.97 -3.18
CA LEU A 224 -28.55 13.28 -3.65
C LEU A 224 -28.99 12.32 -2.55
N ARG A 225 -30.25 12.47 -2.12
CA ARG A 225 -30.84 11.64 -1.07
C ARG A 225 -32.05 10.91 -1.60
N GLU A 226 -32.22 9.67 -1.19
CA GLU A 226 -33.36 8.84 -1.54
C GLU A 226 -34.08 8.42 -0.26
N ILE A 227 -35.42 8.29 -0.34
CA ILE A 227 -36.21 7.77 0.76
C ILE A 227 -36.20 6.25 0.67
N GLN A 228 -35.64 5.58 1.65
CA GLN A 228 -35.68 4.12 1.80
C GLN A 228 -36.50 3.75 3.03
N GLU A 229 -37.19 2.63 2.94
CA GLU A 229 -37.92 2.07 4.07
C GLU A 229 -37.03 1.02 4.76
N VAL A 230 -36.52 1.36 5.94
CA VAL A 230 -35.70 0.49 6.77
C VAL A 230 -36.50 0.15 8.03
N ASP A 231 -36.75 -1.12 8.26
CA ASP A 231 -37.55 -1.62 9.40
C ASP A 231 -38.94 -0.95 9.56
N GLY A 232 -39.58 -0.58 8.43
CA GLY A 232 -40.90 0.07 8.41
C GLY A 232 -40.87 1.58 8.70
N VAL A 233 -39.68 2.19 8.84
CA VAL A 233 -39.46 3.63 8.97
C VAL A 233 -38.91 4.18 7.66
N LYS A 234 -39.49 5.31 7.19
CA LYS A 234 -38.95 6.02 6.02
C LYS A 234 -37.79 6.90 6.46
N GLU A 235 -36.60 6.59 5.94
CA GLU A 235 -35.38 7.36 6.22
C GLU A 235 -34.83 7.96 4.91
N GLU A 236 -34.32 9.19 5.00
CA GLU A 236 -33.54 9.80 3.91
C GLU A 236 -32.10 9.32 3.98
N ILE A 237 -31.71 8.52 2.99
CA ILE A 237 -30.35 7.95 2.88
C ILE A 237 -29.60 8.65 1.76
N LEU A 238 -28.32 8.97 1.99
CA LEU A 238 -27.42 9.49 0.95
C LEU A 238 -27.25 8.45 -0.16
N SER A 239 -27.66 8.78 -1.39
CA SER A 239 -27.48 7.93 -2.57
C SER A 239 -26.27 8.32 -3.41
N GLY A 240 -25.83 9.58 -3.32
CA GLY A 240 -24.69 10.08 -4.07
C GLY A 240 -24.59 11.59 -4.11
N PHE A 241 -23.91 12.10 -5.15
CA PHE A 241 -23.64 13.52 -5.34
C PHE A 241 -23.92 13.95 -6.78
N SER A 242 -24.42 15.18 -6.94
CA SER A 242 -24.54 15.85 -8.23
C SER A 242 -23.45 16.92 -8.34
N ILE A 243 -22.55 16.74 -9.29
CA ILE A 243 -21.48 17.69 -9.63
C ILE A 243 -22.00 18.59 -10.75
N ARG A 244 -22.18 19.88 -10.48
CA ARG A 244 -22.64 20.86 -11.44
C ARG A 244 -21.48 21.69 -11.99
N PHE A 245 -21.43 21.81 -13.31
CA PHE A 245 -20.44 22.60 -14.04
C PHE A 245 -20.93 24.03 -14.34
N GLN A 246 -20.01 24.95 -14.70
CA GLN A 246 -20.33 26.33 -15.05
C GLN A 246 -21.26 26.41 -16.27
N ASN A 247 -21.18 25.49 -17.21
CA ASN A 247 -22.04 25.36 -18.38
C ASN A 247 -23.43 24.76 -18.08
N ASN A 248 -23.76 24.52 -16.80
CA ASN A 248 -24.96 23.87 -16.30
C ASN A 248 -25.08 22.36 -16.60
N ASP A 249 -24.05 21.70 -17.11
CA ASP A 249 -23.99 20.23 -17.14
C ASP A 249 -23.92 19.67 -15.73
N ASN A 250 -24.44 18.45 -15.58
CA ASN A 250 -24.40 17.70 -14.32
C ASN A 250 -23.81 16.31 -14.54
N VAL A 251 -23.01 15.88 -13.59
CA VAL A 251 -22.52 14.49 -13.49
C VAL A 251 -22.92 13.94 -12.13
N ILE A 252 -23.44 12.70 -12.12
CA ILE A 252 -23.83 12.02 -10.89
C ILE A 252 -22.71 11.06 -10.49
N VAL A 253 -22.35 11.12 -9.22
CA VAL A 253 -21.39 10.26 -8.56
C VAL A 253 -22.12 9.55 -7.44
N THR A 254 -22.02 8.22 -7.37
CA THR A 254 -22.57 7.44 -6.24
C THR A 254 -21.79 7.74 -4.97
N LYS A 255 -22.34 7.37 -3.81
CA LYS A 255 -21.64 7.48 -2.53
C LYS A 255 -20.32 6.69 -2.50
N SER A 256 -20.20 5.60 -3.30
CA SER A 256 -18.98 4.79 -3.49
C SER A 256 -18.01 5.34 -4.55
N GLY A 257 -18.27 6.53 -5.10
CA GLY A 257 -17.39 7.15 -6.09
C GLY A 257 -17.53 6.62 -7.51
N ASP A 258 -18.59 5.89 -7.85
CA ASP A 258 -18.85 5.50 -9.23
C ASP A 258 -19.52 6.64 -9.99
N VAL A 259 -19.04 6.89 -11.21
CA VAL A 259 -19.47 8.00 -12.05
C VAL A 259 -20.40 7.49 -13.15
N ALA A 260 -21.66 7.95 -13.16
CA ALA A 260 -22.66 7.50 -14.11
C ALA A 260 -22.30 7.82 -15.57
N ASN A 261 -21.71 8.99 -15.84
CA ASN A 261 -21.34 9.47 -17.18
C ASN A 261 -19.87 9.89 -17.23
N TYR A 262 -18.96 8.94 -17.00
CA TYR A 262 -17.52 9.20 -16.92
C TYR A 262 -16.94 9.85 -18.20
N THR A 263 -17.54 9.65 -19.38
CA THR A 263 -17.11 10.24 -20.65
C THR A 263 -17.23 11.77 -20.70
N ARG A 264 -17.98 12.38 -19.77
CA ARG A 264 -18.09 13.84 -19.62
C ARG A 264 -17.00 14.44 -18.75
N LEU A 265 -16.25 13.61 -18.02
CA LEU A 265 -15.16 14.07 -17.18
C LEU A 265 -13.83 13.95 -17.94
N SER A 266 -12.95 14.91 -17.73
CA SER A 266 -11.55 14.71 -18.06
C SER A 266 -10.99 13.55 -17.21
N ARG A 267 -9.92 12.91 -17.68
CA ARG A 267 -9.30 11.84 -16.90
C ARG A 267 -8.85 12.34 -15.51
N GLY A 268 -8.28 13.53 -15.44
CA GLY A 268 -7.89 14.14 -14.16
C GLY A 268 -9.08 14.38 -13.23
N THR A 269 -10.20 14.88 -13.75
CA THR A 269 -11.43 15.08 -12.97
C THR A 269 -12.02 13.74 -12.49
N TYR A 270 -12.00 12.70 -13.34
CA TYR A 270 -12.43 11.36 -12.94
C TYR A 270 -11.54 10.78 -11.81
N ASP A 271 -10.22 10.87 -11.98
CA ASP A 271 -9.26 10.40 -10.97
C ASP A 271 -9.38 11.19 -9.66
N SER A 272 -9.75 12.49 -9.71
CA SER A 272 -9.98 13.30 -8.51
C SER A 272 -11.19 12.85 -7.67
N VAL A 273 -12.24 12.29 -8.30
CA VAL A 273 -13.37 11.67 -7.57
C VAL A 273 -12.88 10.45 -6.78
N LYS A 274 -12.12 9.56 -7.41
CA LYS A 274 -11.56 8.37 -6.73
C LYS A 274 -10.55 8.77 -5.62
N LEU A 275 -9.78 9.82 -5.85
CA LEU A 275 -8.87 10.38 -4.86
C LEU A 275 -9.63 10.99 -3.67
N SER A 276 -10.77 11.65 -3.91
CA SER A 276 -11.64 12.16 -2.85
C SER A 276 -12.15 11.04 -1.94
N LEU A 277 -12.54 9.90 -2.50
CA LEU A 277 -12.92 8.71 -1.75
C LEU A 277 -11.77 8.19 -0.89
N PHE A 278 -10.56 8.10 -1.46
CA PHE A 278 -9.36 7.67 -0.75
C PHE A 278 -9.03 8.60 0.45
N ILE A 279 -9.11 9.92 0.24
CA ILE A 279 -8.87 10.90 1.30
C ILE A 279 -9.97 10.84 2.36
N SER A 280 -11.25 10.65 1.94
CA SER A 280 -12.38 10.50 2.88
C SER A 280 -12.22 9.29 3.78
N ALA A 281 -11.76 8.16 3.24
CA ALA A 281 -11.48 6.96 4.03
C ALA A 281 -10.38 7.22 5.07
N ILE A 282 -9.26 7.83 4.68
CA ILE A 282 -8.17 8.18 5.61
C ILE A 282 -8.67 9.14 6.71
N GLN A 283 -9.48 10.14 6.33
CA GLN A 283 -10.03 11.10 7.30
C GLN A 283 -11.01 10.44 8.27
N ALA A 284 -11.83 9.48 7.80
CA ALA A 284 -12.75 8.73 8.67
C ALA A 284 -11.97 7.89 9.68
N ASP A 285 -10.95 7.15 9.23
CA ASP A 285 -10.08 6.36 10.11
C ASP A 285 -9.32 7.23 11.13
N TYR A 286 -8.89 8.43 10.71
CA TYR A 286 -8.25 9.41 11.59
C TYR A 286 -9.21 9.90 12.70
N LEU A 287 -10.44 10.26 12.34
CA LEU A 287 -11.46 10.71 13.29
C LEU A 287 -11.90 9.58 14.25
N GLU A 288 -12.10 8.37 13.73
CA GLU A 288 -12.44 7.20 14.57
C GLU A 288 -11.32 6.91 15.59
N MET A 289 -10.08 7.06 15.19
CA MET A 289 -8.94 6.91 16.10
C MET A 289 -8.95 8.00 17.20
N GLU A 290 -9.24 9.27 16.87
CA GLU A 290 -9.29 10.35 17.85
C GLU A 290 -10.46 10.19 18.83
N GLU A 291 -11.63 9.73 18.36
CA GLU A 291 -12.84 9.60 19.20
C GLU A 291 -12.80 8.36 20.09
N HIS A 292 -12.25 7.25 19.64
CA HIS A 292 -12.35 5.94 20.29
C HIS A 292 -11.01 5.37 20.77
N GLU A 293 -9.93 6.13 20.68
CA GLU A 293 -8.55 5.66 20.95
C GLU A 293 -8.22 4.34 20.20
N ASN A 294 -8.87 4.15 19.06
CA ASN A 294 -8.70 2.94 18.25
C ASN A 294 -7.37 2.98 17.52
N THR A 295 -6.45 2.07 17.89
CA THR A 295 -5.07 2.03 17.36
C THR A 295 -4.87 0.93 16.32
N VAL A 296 -5.92 0.49 15.64
CA VAL A 296 -5.81 -0.55 14.59
C VAL A 296 -4.76 -0.15 13.55
N CYS A 297 -3.91 -1.10 13.21
CA CYS A 297 -2.90 -0.88 12.17
C CYS A 297 -3.57 -0.77 10.79
N MET A 298 -3.34 0.34 10.10
CA MET A 298 -3.90 0.63 8.78
C MET A 298 -2.81 0.64 7.69
N ALA A 299 -3.14 0.16 6.49
CA ALA A 299 -2.28 0.27 5.32
C ALA A 299 -3.03 0.94 4.16
N TYR A 300 -2.45 1.97 3.59
CA TYR A 300 -2.99 2.72 2.46
C TYR A 300 -2.05 2.60 1.27
N PHE A 301 -2.59 2.37 0.08
CA PHE A 301 -1.81 2.30 -1.14
C PHE A 301 -2.46 3.14 -2.25
N LEU A 302 -1.72 4.08 -2.81
CA LEU A 302 -2.15 4.94 -3.91
C LEU A 302 -1.21 4.73 -5.12
N ASP A 303 -1.74 4.16 -6.22
CA ASP A 303 -0.95 3.79 -7.39
C ASP A 303 -1.19 4.73 -8.58
N GLU A 304 -0.21 5.58 -8.89
CA GLU A 304 -0.13 6.46 -10.09
C GLU A 304 -1.41 7.25 -10.45
N ARG A 305 -2.30 7.53 -9.49
CA ARG A 305 -3.59 8.21 -9.75
C ARG A 305 -3.47 9.70 -10.05
N MET A 306 -2.27 10.26 -9.92
CA MET A 306 -2.00 11.67 -10.20
C MET A 306 -1.05 11.88 -11.39
N ALA A 307 -0.90 10.89 -12.27
CA ALA A 307 -0.01 10.95 -13.42
C ALA A 307 -0.35 12.07 -14.44
N TYR A 308 -1.60 12.55 -14.44
CA TYR A 308 -2.10 13.60 -15.35
C TYR A 308 -2.32 14.95 -14.65
N VAL A 309 -1.74 15.13 -13.46
CA VAL A 309 -1.93 16.29 -12.60
C VAL A 309 -0.67 17.14 -12.57
N HIS A 310 -0.81 18.45 -12.42
CA HIS A 310 0.33 19.32 -12.24
C HIS A 310 1.12 18.92 -10.97
N SER A 311 2.44 18.91 -11.04
CA SER A 311 3.31 18.41 -9.98
C SER A 311 3.15 19.12 -8.63
N GLU A 312 2.79 20.41 -8.64
CA GLU A 312 2.50 21.16 -7.40
C GLU A 312 1.23 20.67 -6.71
N LEU A 313 0.18 20.36 -7.51
CA LEU A 313 -1.07 19.81 -6.98
C LEU A 313 -0.86 18.38 -6.44
N GLU A 314 -0.09 17.54 -7.15
CA GLU A 314 0.30 16.22 -6.65
C GLU A 314 0.98 16.34 -5.28
N ARG A 315 1.98 17.19 -5.15
CA ARG A 315 2.69 17.41 -3.86
C ARG A 315 1.75 17.90 -2.76
N ALA A 316 0.85 18.85 -3.07
CA ALA A 316 -0.11 19.36 -2.10
C ALA A 316 -1.06 18.27 -1.59
N ILE A 317 -1.57 17.41 -2.48
CA ILE A 317 -2.44 16.30 -2.12
C ILE A 317 -1.69 15.24 -1.29
N ILE A 318 -0.48 14.89 -1.68
CA ILE A 318 0.33 13.94 -0.89
C ILE A 318 0.63 14.50 0.50
N THR A 319 0.95 15.80 0.61
CA THR A 319 1.14 16.45 1.91
C THR A 319 -0.15 16.41 2.75
N LEU A 320 -1.31 16.67 2.14
CA LEU A 320 -2.61 16.55 2.80
C LEU A 320 -2.84 15.12 3.33
N ILE A 321 -2.64 14.10 2.49
CA ILE A 321 -2.79 12.70 2.88
C ILE A 321 -1.89 12.39 4.08
N ILE A 322 -0.60 12.74 4.00
CA ILE A 322 0.37 12.49 5.08
C ILE A 322 -0.07 13.15 6.39
N SER A 323 -0.60 14.38 6.35
CA SER A 323 -1.07 15.11 7.53
C SER A 323 -2.31 14.48 8.21
N LYS A 324 -3.02 13.61 7.49
CA LYS A 324 -4.24 12.93 7.95
C LYS A 324 -4.03 11.44 8.25
N LEU A 325 -2.79 10.96 8.14
CA LEU A 325 -2.51 9.55 8.43
C LEU A 325 -2.72 9.22 9.91
N PRO A 326 -3.57 8.23 10.24
CA PRO A 326 -3.75 7.76 11.62
C PRO A 326 -2.43 7.31 12.27
N ILE A 327 -2.44 7.20 13.58
CA ILE A 327 -1.40 6.49 14.33
C ILE A 327 -1.41 5.01 13.88
N ASN A 328 -0.26 4.33 13.88
CA ASN A 328 -0.14 2.96 13.41
C ASN A 328 -0.61 2.75 11.96
N SER A 329 -0.41 3.75 11.11
CA SER A 329 -0.68 3.62 9.68
C SER A 329 0.60 3.58 8.85
N GLN A 330 0.49 3.00 7.64
CA GLN A 330 1.55 2.96 6.66
C GLN A 330 0.97 3.33 5.29
N PHE A 331 1.57 4.34 4.65
CA PHE A 331 1.13 4.85 3.36
C PHE A 331 2.16 4.57 2.28
N PHE A 332 1.72 3.89 1.24
CA PHE A 332 2.50 3.61 0.03
C PHE A 332 1.97 4.45 -1.13
N TYR A 333 2.85 5.16 -1.77
CA TYR A 333 2.53 5.98 -2.94
C TYR A 333 3.47 5.67 -4.08
N THR A 334 2.95 5.36 -5.26
CA THR A 334 3.75 5.13 -6.46
C THR A 334 3.63 6.31 -7.42
N THR A 335 4.75 6.76 -7.94
CA THR A 335 4.82 7.84 -8.93
C THR A 335 6.06 7.71 -9.81
N HIS A 336 5.99 8.30 -11.01
CA HIS A 336 7.14 8.55 -11.87
C HIS A 336 7.51 10.05 -11.94
N ASN A 337 6.78 10.91 -11.22
CA ASN A 337 7.06 12.34 -11.18
C ASN A 337 8.26 12.65 -10.27
N SER A 338 9.31 13.22 -10.86
CA SER A 338 10.54 13.58 -10.12
C SER A 338 10.34 14.75 -9.15
N ASP A 339 9.31 15.59 -9.32
CA ASP A 339 9.02 16.68 -8.40
C ASP A 339 8.60 16.22 -7.00
N ILE A 340 8.23 14.94 -6.85
CA ILE A 340 7.92 14.34 -5.55
C ILE A 340 9.12 14.37 -4.59
N PHE A 341 10.35 14.39 -5.12
CA PHE A 341 11.59 14.49 -4.31
C PHE A 341 11.79 15.85 -3.67
N LYS A 342 10.94 16.84 -3.99
CA LYS A 342 10.90 18.16 -3.35
C LYS A 342 10.00 18.18 -2.10
N LEU A 343 9.29 17.09 -1.82
CA LEU A 343 8.57 16.95 -0.54
C LEU A 343 9.57 16.93 0.62
N ASP A 344 9.17 17.57 1.72
CA ASP A 344 9.92 17.50 2.97
C ASP A 344 9.67 16.15 3.64
N LEU A 345 10.33 15.11 3.11
CA LEU A 345 10.28 13.74 3.60
C LEU A 345 11.70 13.23 3.88
N PRO A 346 11.87 12.41 4.91
CA PRO A 346 13.17 11.81 5.18
C PRO A 346 13.57 10.84 4.06
N ILE A 347 14.88 10.69 3.83
CA ILE A 347 15.40 9.84 2.73
C ILE A 347 14.87 8.41 2.80
N HIS A 348 14.64 7.88 4.00
CA HIS A 348 14.11 6.51 4.16
C HIS A 348 12.67 6.35 3.67
N SER A 349 11.93 7.43 3.45
CA SER A 349 10.61 7.37 2.83
C SER A 349 10.66 7.04 1.34
N PHE A 350 11.81 7.18 0.67
CA PHE A 350 11.93 6.93 -0.76
C PHE A 350 12.50 5.55 -1.06
N ILE A 351 11.79 4.83 -1.91
CA ILE A 351 12.10 3.48 -2.37
C ILE A 351 12.19 3.51 -3.89
N PHE A 352 13.32 3.11 -4.43
CA PHE A 352 13.52 3.07 -5.87
C PHE A 352 13.40 1.64 -6.39
N LEU A 353 12.68 1.49 -7.50
CA LEU A 353 12.61 0.25 -8.27
C LEU A 353 13.48 0.40 -9.51
N LYS A 354 14.53 -0.40 -9.60
CA LYS A 354 15.43 -0.45 -10.74
C LYS A 354 15.18 -1.73 -11.53
N LYS A 355 15.01 -1.60 -12.84
CA LYS A 355 14.96 -2.74 -13.74
C LYS A 355 16.38 -3.14 -14.11
N GLU A 356 16.76 -4.40 -13.87
CA GLU A 356 18.02 -4.99 -14.30
C GLU A 356 17.72 -6.22 -15.15
N HIS A 357 17.84 -6.07 -16.47
CA HIS A 357 17.42 -7.08 -17.45
C HIS A 357 15.95 -7.46 -17.23
N ASP A 358 15.67 -8.70 -16.87
CA ASP A 358 14.30 -9.19 -16.62
C ASP A 358 13.87 -9.04 -15.15
N ASN A 359 14.77 -8.64 -14.25
CA ASN A 359 14.51 -8.54 -12.83
C ASN A 359 14.27 -7.11 -12.38
N THR A 360 13.49 -6.95 -11.32
CA THR A 360 13.33 -5.71 -10.58
C THR A 360 13.99 -5.84 -9.21
N ILE A 361 14.83 -4.88 -8.88
CA ILE A 361 15.48 -4.79 -7.58
C ILE A 361 15.03 -3.54 -6.83
N PHE A 362 15.03 -3.63 -5.49
CA PHE A 362 14.83 -2.48 -4.62
C PHE A 362 16.15 -1.77 -4.35
N VAL A 363 16.20 -0.48 -4.65
CA VAL A 363 17.33 0.38 -4.29
C VAL A 363 16.94 1.26 -3.11
N ASP A 364 17.58 1.06 -1.98
CA ASP A 364 17.33 1.82 -0.75
C ASP A 364 18.22 3.05 -0.72
N ALA A 365 17.61 4.23 -0.80
CA ALA A 365 18.33 5.51 -0.76
C ALA A 365 19.22 5.66 0.50
N CYS A 366 18.77 5.13 1.64
CA CYS A 366 19.54 5.19 2.90
C CYS A 366 20.83 4.38 2.89
N LYS A 367 20.94 3.36 2.05
CA LYS A 367 22.17 2.58 1.89
C LYS A 367 23.25 3.37 1.11
N ILE A 368 22.81 4.28 0.24
CA ILE A 368 23.66 5.09 -0.63
C ILE A 368 23.95 6.45 0.01
N LEU A 369 22.91 7.10 0.54
CA LEU A 369 23.00 8.43 1.15
C LEU A 369 22.93 8.29 2.68
N LYS A 370 24.02 8.68 3.36
CA LYS A 370 24.14 8.54 4.81
C LYS A 370 23.57 9.70 5.62
N LYS A 371 23.14 10.79 4.95
CA LYS A 371 22.66 12.02 5.61
C LYS A 371 21.31 12.46 5.02
N ASN A 372 20.39 12.87 5.88
CA ASN A 372 19.05 13.36 5.52
C ASN A 372 19.02 14.80 4.96
N ASP A 373 20.13 15.54 5.08
CA ASP A 373 20.25 16.95 4.72
C ASP A 373 20.52 17.22 3.23
N ARG A 374 20.46 16.18 2.40
CA ARG A 374 20.82 16.26 0.98
C ARG A 374 19.61 16.41 0.09
N ASN A 375 19.72 17.28 -0.90
CA ASN A 375 18.69 17.43 -1.95
C ASN A 375 18.61 16.18 -2.82
N LEU A 376 17.62 15.32 -2.52
CA LEU A 376 17.40 14.04 -3.20
C LEU A 376 17.18 14.21 -4.71
N SER A 377 16.51 15.30 -5.15
CA SER A 377 16.25 15.57 -6.57
C SER A 377 17.56 15.57 -7.39
N LYS A 378 18.62 16.22 -6.87
CA LYS A 378 19.91 16.26 -7.58
C LYS A 378 20.57 14.88 -7.75
N TYR A 379 20.38 13.99 -6.78
CA TYR A 379 20.92 12.63 -6.88
C TYR A 379 20.14 11.79 -7.89
N VAL A 380 18.83 11.98 -7.97
CA VAL A 380 17.99 11.32 -8.98
C VAL A 380 18.29 11.88 -10.37
N GLU A 381 18.38 13.21 -10.53
CA GLU A 381 18.72 13.86 -11.79
C GLU A 381 20.08 13.42 -12.34
N ASN A 382 21.03 13.08 -11.47
CA ASN A 382 22.34 12.52 -11.86
C ASN A 382 22.37 10.98 -11.90
N ASP A 383 21.23 10.35 -11.86
CA ASP A 383 21.06 8.89 -11.90
C ASP A 383 21.90 8.08 -10.90
N VAL A 384 22.13 8.63 -9.72
CA VAL A 384 22.94 7.97 -8.66
C VAL A 384 22.31 6.63 -8.23
N PHE A 385 21.01 6.47 -8.42
CA PHE A 385 20.25 5.26 -8.08
C PHE A 385 20.06 4.31 -9.26
N GLY A 386 20.45 4.72 -10.48
CA GLY A 386 20.30 3.92 -11.71
C GLY A 386 18.83 3.66 -12.06
N VAL A 387 17.95 4.67 -11.89
CA VAL A 387 16.51 4.52 -12.04
C VAL A 387 15.89 5.36 -13.17
N LEU A 388 16.72 6.14 -13.86
CA LEU A 388 16.27 6.88 -15.03
C LEU A 388 16.04 5.93 -16.21
N PRO A 389 15.11 6.29 -17.15
CA PRO A 389 14.91 5.53 -18.36
C PRO A 389 16.19 5.50 -19.23
N ASP A 390 16.48 4.37 -19.83
CA ASP A 390 17.50 4.27 -20.86
C ASP A 390 16.97 4.87 -22.17
N LEU A 391 17.60 5.94 -22.65
CA LEU A 391 17.22 6.65 -23.87
C LEU A 391 18.05 6.26 -25.09
N SER A 392 19.03 5.36 -24.95
CA SER A 392 20.00 5.03 -25.99
C SER A 392 19.35 4.63 -27.32
N LEU A 393 18.29 3.80 -27.28
CA LEU A 393 17.58 3.37 -28.49
C LEU A 393 16.83 4.51 -29.20
N ILE A 394 16.38 5.53 -28.48
CA ILE A 394 15.73 6.70 -29.07
C ILE A 394 16.79 7.65 -29.64
N GLU A 395 17.91 7.79 -28.97
CA GLU A 395 19.03 8.62 -29.41
C GLU A 395 19.66 8.10 -30.72
N GLU A 396 19.61 6.78 -30.98
CA GLU A 396 20.01 6.20 -32.27
C GLU A 396 19.12 6.62 -33.44
N LEU A 397 17.92 7.18 -33.20
CA LEU A 397 17.00 7.64 -34.22
C LEU A 397 17.13 9.16 -34.52
N ILE A 398 17.92 9.87 -33.75
CA ILE A 398 18.18 11.33 -33.86
C ILE A 398 19.49 11.58 -34.58
#